data_793b9b8bc2afa2184d4c86fc01bc0729
#
_entry.id   793b9b8bc2afa2184d4c86fc01bc0729
#
_cell.length_a   1.000
_cell.length_b   1.000
_cell.length_c   1.000
_cell.angle_alpha   90.00
_cell.angle_beta   90.00
_cell.angle_gamma   90.00
#
_symmetry.space_group_name_H-M   'P 1'
#
loop_
_entity.id
_entity.type
_entity.pdbx_description
1 polymer ?
#
loop_
_entity_poly.entity_id
_entity_poly.type
_entity_poly.pdbx_seq_one_letter_code
_entity_poly.pdbx_strand_id
1 'polypeptide(L)'
;SLSPEYFLTTNNITQIFVQSSVTVLIGMGEFYAILVAGIDLSVGAILALSGMVTAKLMLAGVDPFLAAMIGGVLVGGALGAINGCLVNWTGLHPFIITLGTNAIFRGITLVISDANSVYGFSFDFVNFFAASVIGIPVPVIFSLIVALILWFLTTRMRLGRNIYALGGNKNSAFYSGIDVKFHILVVFIISGVCAGLAGVVSTARLGAAEP
;
A
#
# COMPACT_ATOMS: atom_id res chain seq x y z
N SER A 1 -25.37 -16.02 -16.68
CA SER A 1 -25.12 -15.84 -18.12
C SER A 1 -24.12 -14.72 -18.31
N LEU A 2 -22.96 -15.06 -18.83
CA LEU A 2 -21.93 -14.09 -19.22
C LEU A 2 -22.44 -13.42 -20.52
N SER A 3 -22.63 -12.12 -20.50
CA SER A 3 -22.94 -11.34 -21.70
C SER A 3 -21.62 -10.88 -22.31
N PRO A 4 -21.03 -11.61 -23.29
CA PRO A 4 -19.71 -11.31 -23.84
C PRO A 4 -19.65 -9.93 -24.50
N GLU A 5 -20.77 -9.48 -25.04
CA GLU A 5 -20.92 -8.18 -25.70
C GLU A 5 -20.61 -6.99 -24.79
N TYR A 6 -20.89 -7.11 -23.47
CA TYR A 6 -20.59 -6.07 -22.49
C TYR A 6 -19.29 -6.33 -21.76
N PHE A 7 -18.95 -7.59 -21.52
CA PHE A 7 -17.76 -7.96 -20.73
C PHE A 7 -16.44 -7.71 -21.50
N LEU A 8 -16.39 -8.07 -22.79
CA LEU A 8 -15.18 -7.97 -23.61
C LEU A 8 -15.01 -6.61 -24.31
N THR A 9 -15.67 -5.57 -23.83
CA THR A 9 -15.42 -4.22 -24.34
C THR A 9 -14.07 -3.68 -23.84
N THR A 10 -13.40 -2.91 -24.71
CA THR A 10 -12.13 -2.26 -24.37
C THR A 10 -12.24 -1.43 -23.07
N ASN A 11 -13.36 -0.69 -22.93
CA ASN A 11 -13.60 0.12 -21.74
C ASN A 11 -13.68 -0.73 -20.47
N ASN A 12 -14.41 -1.85 -20.50
CA ASN A 12 -14.56 -2.71 -19.34
C ASN A 12 -13.22 -3.38 -18.95
N ILE A 13 -12.48 -3.88 -19.94
CA ILE A 13 -11.15 -4.47 -19.72
C ILE A 13 -10.20 -3.43 -19.12
N THR A 14 -10.19 -2.20 -19.64
CA THR A 14 -9.39 -1.10 -19.10
C THR A 14 -9.75 -0.82 -17.62
N GLN A 15 -11.04 -0.76 -17.30
CA GLN A 15 -11.50 -0.54 -15.93
C GLN A 15 -11.09 -1.69 -14.99
N ILE A 16 -11.12 -2.94 -15.45
CA ILE A 16 -10.64 -4.10 -14.68
C ILE A 16 -9.15 -3.92 -14.36
N PHE A 17 -8.31 -3.54 -15.32
CA PHE A 17 -6.88 -3.32 -15.08
C PHE A 17 -6.63 -2.17 -14.10
N VAL A 18 -7.36 -1.06 -14.23
CA VAL A 18 -7.27 0.09 -13.32
C VAL A 18 -7.66 -0.30 -11.89
N GLN A 19 -8.74 -1.05 -11.71
CA GLN A 19 -9.16 -1.54 -10.40
C GLN A 19 -8.15 -2.53 -9.83
N SER A 20 -7.66 -3.45 -10.65
CA SER A 20 -6.68 -4.45 -10.26
C SER A 20 -5.36 -3.82 -9.83
N SER A 21 -4.97 -2.65 -10.35
CA SER A 21 -3.71 -1.99 -9.97
C SER A 21 -3.65 -1.66 -8.47
N VAL A 22 -4.77 -1.25 -7.86
CA VAL A 22 -4.87 -1.00 -6.41
C VAL A 22 -4.69 -2.31 -5.63
N THR A 23 -5.39 -3.36 -6.04
CA THR A 23 -5.30 -4.69 -5.40
C THR A 23 -3.89 -5.29 -5.53
N VAL A 24 -3.25 -5.11 -6.69
CA VAL A 24 -1.87 -5.57 -6.94
C VAL A 24 -0.89 -4.86 -6.03
N LEU A 25 -1.02 -3.54 -5.84
CA LEU A 25 -0.17 -2.78 -4.91
C LEU A 25 -0.29 -3.32 -3.47
N ILE A 26 -1.51 -3.54 -2.98
CA ILE A 26 -1.74 -4.14 -1.66
C ILE A 26 -1.14 -5.54 -1.59
N GLY A 27 -1.42 -6.39 -2.58
CA GLY A 27 -0.94 -7.77 -2.63
C GLY A 27 0.58 -7.88 -2.66
N MET A 28 1.27 -6.93 -3.31
CA MET A 28 2.74 -6.87 -3.29
C MET A 28 3.28 -6.55 -1.89
N GLY A 29 2.63 -5.65 -1.15
CA GLY A 29 2.99 -5.36 0.23
C GLY A 29 2.75 -6.55 1.15
N GLU A 30 1.57 -7.16 1.06
CA GLU A 30 1.18 -8.34 1.83
C GLU A 30 2.07 -9.56 1.55
N PHE A 31 2.54 -9.71 0.31
CA PHE A 31 3.51 -10.76 -0.05
C PHE A 31 4.74 -10.75 0.87
N TYR A 32 5.28 -9.57 1.21
CA TYR A 32 6.42 -9.48 2.12
C TYR A 32 6.07 -9.89 3.56
N ALA A 33 4.86 -9.52 4.04
CA ALA A 33 4.39 -9.95 5.35
C ALA A 33 4.25 -11.48 5.41
N ILE A 34 3.70 -12.09 4.36
CA ILE A 34 3.55 -13.55 4.23
C ILE A 34 4.92 -14.24 4.17
N LEU A 35 5.91 -13.66 3.48
CA LEU A 35 7.26 -14.24 3.41
C LEU A 35 7.89 -14.45 4.79
N VAL A 36 7.59 -13.61 5.77
CA VAL A 36 8.09 -13.77 7.16
C VAL A 36 7.09 -14.46 8.08
N ALA A 37 6.16 -15.22 7.51
CA ALA A 37 5.08 -15.93 8.20
C ALA A 37 4.17 -14.98 9.02
N GLY A 38 4.00 -13.74 8.56
CA GLY A 38 3.07 -12.75 9.10
C GLY A 38 1.85 -12.56 8.20
N ILE A 39 0.84 -11.85 8.71
CA ILE A 39 -0.30 -11.35 7.95
C ILE A 39 -0.54 -9.92 8.40
N ASP A 40 -0.65 -8.99 7.45
CA ASP A 40 -0.92 -7.58 7.74
C ASP A 40 -2.37 -7.21 7.43
N LEU A 41 -3.24 -7.33 8.44
CA LEU A 41 -4.66 -6.97 8.29
C LEU A 41 -4.90 -5.46 8.27
N SER A 42 -3.89 -4.65 8.54
CA SER A 42 -4.03 -3.20 8.61
C SER A 42 -3.93 -2.49 7.25
N VAL A 43 -3.55 -3.21 6.19
CA VAL A 43 -3.31 -2.63 4.85
C VAL A 43 -4.49 -1.83 4.32
N GLY A 44 -5.74 -2.27 4.58
CA GLY A 44 -6.95 -1.54 4.18
C GLY A 44 -7.12 -0.22 4.94
N ALA A 45 -6.83 -0.19 6.24
CA ALA A 45 -6.88 1.03 7.04
C ALA A 45 -5.72 1.98 6.72
N ILE A 46 -4.53 1.45 6.42
CA ILE A 46 -3.39 2.24 5.94
C ILE A 46 -3.72 2.89 4.60
N LEU A 47 -4.33 2.15 3.68
CA LEU A 47 -4.81 2.66 2.39
C LEU A 47 -5.76 3.86 2.60
N ALA A 48 -6.79 3.68 3.43
CA ALA A 48 -7.79 4.71 3.69
C ALA A 48 -7.16 5.96 4.34
N LEU A 49 -6.33 5.77 5.37
CA LEU A 49 -5.67 6.87 6.07
C LEU A 49 -4.69 7.63 5.16
N SER A 50 -3.89 6.92 4.37
CA SER A 50 -2.95 7.50 3.42
C SER A 50 -3.65 8.31 2.33
N GLY A 51 -4.73 7.78 1.75
CA GLY A 51 -5.57 8.49 0.79
C GLY A 51 -6.21 9.73 1.39
N MET A 52 -6.73 9.62 2.63
CA MET A 52 -7.33 10.72 3.37
C MET A 52 -6.33 11.85 3.63
N VAL A 53 -5.13 11.52 4.12
CA VAL A 53 -4.05 12.51 4.33
C VAL A 53 -3.65 13.18 3.01
N THR A 54 -3.51 12.41 1.94
CA THR A 54 -3.20 12.95 0.60
C THR A 54 -4.25 13.98 0.16
N ALA A 55 -5.54 13.64 0.26
CA ALA A 55 -6.63 14.53 -0.11
C ALA A 55 -6.67 15.81 0.75
N LYS A 56 -6.53 15.67 2.08
CA LYS A 56 -6.52 16.81 3.01
C LYS A 56 -5.33 17.74 2.76
N LEU A 57 -4.14 17.21 2.45
CA LEU A 57 -2.98 18.02 2.09
C LEU A 57 -3.20 18.82 0.80
N MET A 58 -3.80 18.21 -0.23
CA MET A 58 -4.16 18.92 -1.46
C MET A 58 -5.17 20.03 -1.20
N LEU A 59 -6.20 19.79 -0.36
CA LEU A 59 -7.15 20.84 0.04
C LEU A 59 -6.50 21.96 0.83
N ALA A 60 -5.43 21.67 1.56
CA ALA A 60 -4.64 22.68 2.27
C ALA A 60 -3.66 23.46 1.34
N GLY A 61 -3.69 23.20 0.03
CA GLY A 61 -2.86 23.89 -0.97
C GLY A 61 -1.47 23.29 -1.17
N VAL A 62 -1.22 22.09 -0.64
CA VAL A 62 0.04 21.38 -0.91
C VAL A 62 0.02 20.85 -2.34
N ASP A 63 1.16 20.94 -3.02
CA ASP A 63 1.34 20.39 -4.36
C ASP A 63 0.88 18.92 -4.43
N PRO A 64 0.12 18.50 -5.45
CA PRO A 64 -0.44 17.17 -5.55
C PRO A 64 0.58 16.03 -5.51
N PHE A 65 1.74 16.22 -6.15
CA PHE A 65 2.80 15.22 -6.14
C PHE A 65 3.42 15.10 -4.73
N LEU A 66 3.67 16.23 -4.08
CA LEU A 66 4.20 16.25 -2.72
C LEU A 66 3.18 15.65 -1.72
N ALA A 67 1.89 15.97 -1.86
CA ALA A 67 0.82 15.39 -1.06
C ALA A 67 0.75 13.86 -1.22
N ALA A 68 0.88 13.37 -2.45
CA ALA A 68 0.92 11.93 -2.75
C ALA A 68 2.16 11.24 -2.15
N MET A 69 3.32 11.88 -2.19
CA MET A 69 4.55 11.36 -1.57
C MET A 69 4.43 11.31 -0.04
N ILE A 70 3.89 12.35 0.58
CA ILE A 70 3.67 12.39 2.03
C ILE A 70 2.63 11.32 2.42
N GLY A 71 1.46 11.31 1.82
CA GLY A 71 0.39 10.36 2.17
C GLY A 71 0.75 8.92 1.84
N GLY A 72 1.22 8.67 0.60
CA GLY A 72 1.52 7.32 0.14
C GLY A 72 2.78 6.73 0.78
N VAL A 73 3.91 7.44 0.72
CA VAL A 73 5.19 6.89 1.16
C VAL A 73 5.47 7.15 2.64
N LEU A 74 5.36 8.42 3.10
CA LEU A 74 5.74 8.74 4.48
C LEU A 74 4.69 8.23 5.48
N VAL A 75 3.40 8.52 5.25
CA VAL A 75 2.34 8.04 6.16
C VAL A 75 2.22 6.54 6.07
N GLY A 76 2.12 5.95 4.87
CA GLY A 76 2.07 4.50 4.71
C GLY A 76 3.26 3.80 5.36
N GLY A 77 4.49 4.28 5.11
CA GLY A 77 5.71 3.75 5.70
C GLY A 77 5.77 3.91 7.22
N ALA A 78 5.32 5.05 7.77
CA ALA A 78 5.27 5.28 9.22
C ALA A 78 4.28 4.33 9.92
N LEU A 79 3.09 4.12 9.34
CA LEU A 79 2.10 3.19 9.87
C LEU A 79 2.60 1.74 9.81
N GLY A 80 3.25 1.36 8.71
CA GLY A 80 3.94 0.07 8.61
C GLY A 80 5.07 -0.06 9.64
N ALA A 81 5.87 0.99 9.86
CA ALA A 81 6.91 1.00 10.88
C ALA A 81 6.33 0.82 12.30
N ILE A 82 5.19 1.45 12.60
CA ILE A 82 4.47 1.24 13.88
C ILE A 82 4.13 -0.24 14.05
N ASN A 83 3.57 -0.90 13.03
CA ASN A 83 3.27 -2.32 13.06
C ASN A 83 4.52 -3.16 13.30
N GLY A 84 5.59 -2.93 12.53
CA GLY A 84 6.85 -3.66 12.67
C GLY A 84 7.50 -3.48 14.05
N CYS A 85 7.46 -2.26 14.60
CA CYS A 85 7.94 -1.97 15.94
C CYS A 85 7.12 -2.71 17.01
N LEU A 86 5.79 -2.68 16.92
CA LEU A 86 4.89 -3.37 17.86
C LEU A 86 5.08 -4.88 17.81
N VAL A 87 5.21 -5.47 16.62
CA VAL A 87 5.52 -6.90 16.46
C VAL A 87 6.84 -7.26 17.13
N ASN A 88 7.88 -6.45 16.91
CA ASN A 88 9.21 -6.69 17.50
C ASN A 88 9.25 -6.47 19.01
N TRP A 89 8.48 -5.51 19.53
CA TRP A 89 8.45 -5.16 20.94
C TRP A 89 7.64 -6.16 21.76
N THR A 90 6.46 -6.53 21.27
CA THR A 90 5.54 -7.43 21.99
C THR A 90 5.90 -8.91 21.82
N GLY A 91 6.55 -9.26 20.70
CA GLY A 91 6.78 -10.66 20.30
C GLY A 91 5.51 -11.43 19.94
N LEU A 92 4.35 -10.74 19.86
CA LEU A 92 3.10 -11.35 19.45
C LEU A 92 3.09 -11.62 17.94
N HIS A 93 2.22 -12.55 17.53
CA HIS A 93 2.04 -12.82 16.11
C HIS A 93 1.54 -11.56 15.37
N PRO A 94 2.10 -11.23 14.19
CA PRO A 94 1.73 -10.05 13.42
C PRO A 94 0.21 -9.87 13.21
N PHE A 95 -0.52 -10.96 12.97
CA PHE A 95 -1.97 -10.96 12.82
C PHE A 95 -2.70 -10.25 13.99
N ILE A 96 -2.28 -10.48 15.24
CA ILE A 96 -2.93 -9.88 16.42
C ILE A 96 -2.64 -8.39 16.47
N ILE A 97 -1.40 -8.00 16.19
CA ILE A 97 -0.97 -6.60 16.19
C ILE A 97 -1.69 -5.83 15.08
N THR A 98 -1.68 -6.36 13.86
CA THR A 98 -2.25 -5.67 12.70
C THR A 98 -3.77 -5.62 12.73
N LEU A 99 -4.44 -6.59 13.37
CA LEU A 99 -5.87 -6.50 13.66
C LEU A 99 -6.19 -5.34 14.61
N GLY A 100 -5.39 -5.16 15.67
CA GLY A 100 -5.55 -4.05 16.60
C GLY A 100 -5.26 -2.69 15.96
N THR A 101 -4.15 -2.59 15.23
CA THR A 101 -3.78 -1.33 14.54
C THR A 101 -4.72 -1.00 13.39
N ASN A 102 -5.32 -1.99 12.72
CA ASN A 102 -6.39 -1.78 11.74
C ASN A 102 -7.54 -0.95 12.34
N ALA A 103 -8.03 -1.34 13.52
CA ALA A 103 -9.10 -0.59 14.19
C ALA A 103 -8.66 0.82 14.58
N ILE A 104 -7.42 0.99 15.06
CA ILE A 104 -6.86 2.29 15.44
C ILE A 104 -6.73 3.20 14.21
N PHE A 105 -6.10 2.73 13.13
CA PHE A 105 -5.88 3.53 11.93
C PHE A 105 -7.21 3.89 11.25
N ARG A 106 -8.18 2.96 11.26
CA ARG A 106 -9.53 3.24 10.77
C ARG A 106 -10.22 4.30 11.62
N GLY A 107 -10.10 4.22 12.94
CA GLY A 107 -10.62 5.24 13.87
C GLY A 107 -10.00 6.62 13.62
N ILE A 108 -8.68 6.69 13.42
CA ILE A 108 -7.98 7.94 13.06
C ILE A 108 -8.52 8.50 11.74
N THR A 109 -8.72 7.65 10.73
CA THR A 109 -9.28 8.06 9.43
C THR A 109 -10.66 8.69 9.60
N LEU A 110 -11.55 8.04 10.37
CA LEU A 110 -12.90 8.56 10.66
C LEU A 110 -12.86 9.91 11.39
N VAL A 111 -11.97 10.06 12.37
CA VAL A 111 -11.82 11.36 13.11
C VAL A 111 -11.31 12.46 12.18
N ILE A 112 -10.28 12.19 11.35
CA ILE A 112 -9.71 13.19 10.43
C ILE A 112 -10.72 13.60 9.35
N SER A 113 -11.59 12.68 8.92
CA SER A 113 -12.57 12.92 7.85
C SER A 113 -13.93 13.41 8.35
N ASP A 114 -14.13 13.49 9.68
CA ASP A 114 -15.46 13.67 10.29
C ASP A 114 -16.46 12.60 9.77
N ALA A 115 -15.97 11.38 9.53
CA ALA A 115 -16.69 10.23 8.96
C ALA A 115 -17.33 10.51 7.58
N ASN A 116 -16.82 11.50 6.85
CA ASN A 116 -17.29 11.86 5.51
C ASN A 116 -16.19 11.62 4.46
N SER A 117 -16.63 11.36 3.22
CA SER A 117 -15.71 11.35 2.08
C SER A 117 -15.18 12.75 1.77
N VAL A 118 -13.90 12.85 1.44
CA VAL A 118 -13.22 14.11 1.09
C VAL A 118 -13.02 14.18 -0.41
N TYR A 119 -13.54 15.22 -1.03
CA TYR A 119 -13.49 15.49 -2.48
C TYR A 119 -13.21 16.98 -2.75
N GLY A 120 -13.09 17.36 -4.01
CA GLY A 120 -12.83 18.76 -4.39
C GLY A 120 -11.36 19.16 -4.35
N PHE A 121 -10.44 18.19 -4.29
CA PHE A 121 -9.01 18.42 -4.43
C PHE A 121 -8.60 18.52 -5.93
N SER A 122 -7.32 18.75 -6.19
CA SER A 122 -6.76 19.06 -7.51
C SER A 122 -7.27 18.15 -8.65
N PHE A 123 -7.88 18.77 -9.68
CA PHE A 123 -8.25 18.09 -10.92
C PHE A 123 -7.03 17.55 -11.68
N ASP A 124 -5.88 18.22 -11.59
CA ASP A 124 -4.66 17.77 -12.28
C ASP A 124 -4.19 16.42 -11.72
N PHE A 125 -4.34 16.20 -10.42
CA PHE A 125 -4.06 14.91 -9.78
C PHE A 125 -4.98 13.79 -10.30
N VAL A 126 -6.29 14.06 -10.37
CA VAL A 126 -7.27 13.10 -10.90
C VAL A 126 -7.01 12.81 -12.38
N ASN A 127 -6.80 13.86 -13.19
CA ASN A 127 -6.54 13.74 -14.62
C ASN A 127 -5.23 13.00 -14.92
N PHE A 128 -4.19 13.19 -14.10
CA PHE A 128 -2.93 12.44 -14.24
C PHE A 128 -3.15 10.93 -14.11
N PHE A 129 -3.89 10.48 -13.11
CA PHE A 129 -4.17 9.06 -12.93
C PHE A 129 -5.27 8.53 -13.87
N ALA A 130 -6.13 9.39 -14.40
CA ALA A 130 -7.11 9.03 -15.43
C ALA A 130 -6.49 8.92 -16.84
N ALA A 131 -5.29 9.47 -17.04
CA ALA A 131 -4.60 9.44 -18.32
C ALA A 131 -4.13 8.02 -18.69
N SER A 132 -3.85 7.84 -19.96
CA SER A 132 -3.20 6.65 -20.50
C SER A 132 -1.99 7.02 -21.35
N VAL A 133 -0.92 6.25 -21.23
CA VAL A 133 0.31 6.37 -22.03
C VAL A 133 0.39 5.18 -22.96
N ILE A 134 0.41 5.41 -24.26
CA ILE A 134 0.41 4.36 -25.29
C ILE A 134 -0.75 3.36 -25.09
N GLY A 135 -1.91 3.84 -24.67
CA GLY A 135 -3.11 3.01 -24.42
C GLY A 135 -3.11 2.25 -23.10
N ILE A 136 -2.06 2.36 -22.26
CA ILE A 136 -1.99 1.74 -20.94
C ILE A 136 -2.34 2.78 -19.87
N PRO A 137 -3.33 2.53 -18.99
CA PRO A 137 -3.69 3.45 -17.91
C PRO A 137 -2.53 3.73 -16.95
N VAL A 138 -2.37 4.98 -16.53
CA VAL A 138 -1.31 5.39 -15.59
C VAL A 138 -1.29 4.57 -14.29
N PRO A 139 -2.43 4.21 -13.64
CA PRO A 139 -2.41 3.35 -12.46
C PRO A 139 -1.75 1.98 -12.69
N VAL A 140 -1.93 1.41 -13.89
CA VAL A 140 -1.31 0.13 -14.27
C VAL A 140 0.20 0.28 -14.42
N ILE A 141 0.64 1.34 -15.13
CA ILE A 141 2.08 1.65 -15.30
C ILE A 141 2.72 1.86 -13.92
N PHE A 142 2.04 2.62 -13.05
CA PHE A 142 2.51 2.89 -11.70
C PHE A 142 2.69 1.61 -10.88
N SER A 143 1.69 0.72 -10.89
CA SER A 143 1.78 -0.57 -10.19
C SER A 143 2.89 -1.47 -10.76
N LEU A 144 3.12 -1.45 -12.07
CA LEU A 144 4.22 -2.18 -12.70
C LEU A 144 5.59 -1.64 -12.31
N ILE A 145 5.75 -0.31 -12.20
CA ILE A 145 7.00 0.31 -11.73
C ILE A 145 7.30 -0.14 -10.29
N VAL A 146 6.31 -0.08 -9.41
CA VAL A 146 6.45 -0.56 -8.02
C VAL A 146 6.80 -2.06 -8.00
N ALA A 147 6.14 -2.87 -8.82
CA ALA A 147 6.44 -4.30 -8.96
C ALA A 147 7.90 -4.55 -9.38
N LEU A 148 8.41 -3.79 -10.34
CA LEU A 148 9.80 -3.90 -10.81
C LEU A 148 10.80 -3.51 -9.71
N ILE A 149 10.52 -2.45 -8.96
CA ILE A 149 11.35 -2.03 -7.82
C ILE A 149 11.40 -3.14 -6.75
N LEU A 150 10.24 -3.68 -6.38
CA LEU A 150 10.14 -4.74 -5.39
C LEU A 150 10.76 -6.05 -5.89
N TRP A 151 10.57 -6.40 -7.16
CA TRP A 151 11.23 -7.54 -7.78
C TRP A 151 12.76 -7.41 -7.72
N PHE A 152 13.30 -6.24 -8.07
CA PHE A 152 14.73 -5.98 -7.99
C PHE A 152 15.24 -6.09 -6.54
N LEU A 153 14.52 -5.47 -5.58
CA LEU A 153 14.83 -5.58 -4.16
C LEU A 153 14.88 -7.04 -3.70
N THR A 154 13.89 -7.82 -4.10
CA THR A 154 13.75 -9.22 -3.66
C THR A 154 14.82 -10.12 -4.27
N THR A 155 15.13 -9.95 -5.56
CA THR A 155 16.00 -10.89 -6.30
C THR A 155 17.47 -10.47 -6.33
N ARG A 156 17.77 -9.17 -6.28
CA ARG A 156 19.13 -8.64 -6.47
C ARG A 156 19.76 -8.09 -5.20
N MET A 157 18.98 -7.69 -4.20
CA MET A 157 19.53 -7.12 -2.97
C MET A 157 19.71 -8.15 -1.86
N ARG A 158 20.64 -7.90 -0.94
CA ARG A 158 20.84 -8.72 0.26
C ARG A 158 19.60 -8.76 1.14
N LEU A 159 18.86 -7.63 1.20
CA LEU A 159 17.63 -7.51 1.97
C LEU A 159 16.60 -8.59 1.57
N GLY A 160 16.33 -8.75 0.27
CA GLY A 160 15.38 -9.76 -0.21
C GLY A 160 15.81 -11.18 0.15
N ARG A 161 17.10 -11.52 -0.07
CA ARG A 161 17.62 -12.84 0.31
C ARG A 161 17.48 -13.15 1.80
N ASN A 162 17.74 -12.15 2.63
CA ASN A 162 17.61 -12.28 4.08
C ASN A 162 16.14 -12.45 4.52
N ILE A 163 15.19 -11.75 3.86
CA ILE A 163 13.76 -11.92 4.10
C ILE A 163 13.32 -13.36 3.77
N TYR A 164 13.77 -13.92 2.64
CA TYR A 164 13.49 -15.33 2.31
C TYR A 164 14.10 -16.31 3.32
N ALA A 165 15.36 -16.07 3.73
CA ALA A 165 16.00 -16.90 4.76
C ALA A 165 15.24 -16.86 6.09
N LEU A 166 14.77 -15.67 6.47
CA LEU A 166 13.96 -15.47 7.68
C LEU A 166 12.63 -16.22 7.61
N GLY A 167 11.96 -16.18 6.45
CA GLY A 167 10.71 -16.89 6.22
C GLY A 167 10.87 -18.42 6.22
N GLY A 168 12.00 -18.91 5.74
CA GLY A 168 12.31 -20.34 5.76
C GLY A 168 12.51 -20.90 7.17
N ASN A 169 13.36 -20.26 7.98
CA ASN A 169 13.56 -20.61 9.39
C ASN A 169 14.16 -19.43 10.16
N LYS A 170 13.35 -18.85 11.03
CA LYS A 170 13.71 -17.67 11.83
C LYS A 170 14.94 -17.93 12.74
N ASN A 171 15.03 -19.11 13.35
CA ASN A 171 16.14 -19.45 14.25
C ASN A 171 17.44 -19.65 13.45
N SER A 172 17.38 -20.38 12.33
CA SER A 172 18.54 -20.56 11.46
C SER A 172 19.04 -19.23 10.89
N ALA A 173 18.14 -18.33 10.49
CA ALA A 173 18.49 -16.99 10.04
C ALA A 173 19.21 -16.20 11.13
N PHE A 174 18.70 -16.23 12.37
CA PHE A 174 19.33 -15.57 13.51
C PHE A 174 20.75 -16.11 13.79
N TYR A 175 20.93 -17.43 13.84
CA TYR A 175 22.26 -18.05 14.05
C TYR A 175 23.24 -17.80 12.89
N SER A 176 22.70 -17.48 11.70
CA SER A 176 23.51 -17.07 10.54
C SER A 176 23.85 -15.57 10.53
N GLY A 177 23.55 -14.84 11.63
CA GLY A 177 23.86 -13.41 11.79
C GLY A 177 22.89 -12.45 11.10
N ILE A 178 21.70 -12.92 10.68
CA ILE A 178 20.67 -12.05 10.11
C ILE A 178 19.94 -11.36 11.26
N ASP A 179 19.87 -10.01 11.22
CA ASP A 179 19.08 -9.23 12.17
C ASP A 179 17.59 -9.41 11.88
N VAL A 180 16.97 -10.30 12.65
CA VAL A 180 15.55 -10.66 12.52
C VAL A 180 14.63 -9.46 12.74
N LYS A 181 14.92 -8.64 13.77
CA LYS A 181 14.07 -7.50 14.14
C LYS A 181 14.08 -6.44 13.05
N PHE A 182 15.26 -6.15 12.53
CA PHE A 182 15.40 -5.19 11.41
C PHE A 182 14.61 -5.65 10.18
N HIS A 183 14.73 -6.92 9.80
CA HIS A 183 14.02 -7.41 8.59
C HIS A 183 12.51 -7.47 8.77
N ILE A 184 12.00 -7.80 9.97
CA ILE A 184 10.58 -7.70 10.29
C ILE A 184 10.10 -6.25 10.17
N LEU A 185 10.83 -5.28 10.74
CA LEU A 185 10.50 -3.87 10.63
C LEU A 185 10.42 -3.41 9.17
N VAL A 186 11.44 -3.74 8.37
CA VAL A 186 11.49 -3.38 6.94
C VAL A 186 10.34 -4.00 6.16
N VAL A 187 9.98 -5.23 6.42
CA VAL A 187 8.84 -5.92 5.77
C VAL A 187 7.53 -5.16 6.01
N PHE A 188 7.25 -4.76 7.25
CA PHE A 188 6.05 -3.98 7.54
C PHE A 188 6.10 -2.56 6.98
N ILE A 189 7.28 -1.93 6.89
CA ILE A 189 7.44 -0.66 6.18
C ILE A 189 7.09 -0.82 4.70
N ILE A 190 7.58 -1.87 4.03
CA ILE A 190 7.26 -2.13 2.62
C ILE A 190 5.76 -2.37 2.44
N SER A 191 5.14 -3.18 3.31
CA SER A 191 3.69 -3.40 3.32
C SER A 191 2.93 -2.09 3.44
N GLY A 192 3.30 -1.26 4.42
CA GLY A 192 2.68 0.03 4.66
C GLY A 192 2.84 1.02 3.50
N VAL A 193 4.03 1.09 2.89
CA VAL A 193 4.28 1.93 1.70
C VAL A 193 3.41 1.46 0.53
N CYS A 194 3.35 0.17 0.26
CA CYS A 194 2.52 -0.38 -0.81
C CYS A 194 1.03 -0.08 -0.58
N ALA A 195 0.54 -0.25 0.65
CA ALA A 195 -0.83 0.09 1.03
C ALA A 195 -1.09 1.61 0.93
N GLY A 196 -0.14 2.45 1.32
CA GLY A 196 -0.23 3.90 1.19
C GLY A 196 -0.28 4.36 -0.26
N LEU A 197 0.57 3.81 -1.13
CA LEU A 197 0.55 4.07 -2.57
C LEU A 197 -0.76 3.59 -3.21
N ALA A 198 -1.29 2.45 -2.77
CA ALA A 198 -2.62 1.98 -3.19
C ALA A 198 -3.73 2.97 -2.78
N GLY A 199 -3.60 3.61 -1.60
CA GLY A 199 -4.49 4.67 -1.14
C GLY A 199 -4.46 5.91 -2.03
N VAL A 200 -3.27 6.36 -2.43
CA VAL A 200 -3.09 7.47 -3.39
C VAL A 200 -3.77 7.16 -4.72
N VAL A 201 -3.50 5.98 -5.29
CA VAL A 201 -4.10 5.55 -6.57
C VAL A 201 -5.62 5.42 -6.46
N SER A 202 -6.13 4.86 -5.35
CA SER A 202 -7.56 4.73 -5.09
C SER A 202 -8.26 6.07 -4.99
N THR A 203 -7.69 7.02 -4.23
CA THR A 203 -8.19 8.39 -4.08
C THR A 203 -8.24 9.12 -5.42
N ALA A 204 -7.19 9.01 -6.23
CA ALA A 204 -7.16 9.61 -7.56
C ALA A 204 -8.22 9.01 -8.49
N ARG A 205 -8.36 7.67 -8.48
CA ARG A 205 -9.34 6.95 -9.32
C ARG A 205 -10.77 7.30 -8.99
N LEU A 206 -11.10 7.40 -7.71
CA LEU A 206 -12.46 7.70 -7.23
C LEU A 206 -12.77 9.20 -7.32
N GLY A 207 -11.77 10.07 -7.43
CA GLY A 207 -11.92 11.51 -7.25
C GLY A 207 -12.36 11.89 -5.84
N ALA A 208 -12.24 10.96 -4.89
CA ALA A 208 -12.62 11.10 -3.50
C ALA A 208 -11.72 10.24 -2.60
N ALA A 209 -11.42 10.72 -1.39
CA ALA A 209 -10.84 9.91 -0.34
C ALA A 209 -11.97 9.42 0.60
N GLU A 210 -12.09 8.12 0.72
CA GLU A 210 -13.13 7.47 1.54
C GLU A 210 -12.52 6.99 2.87
N PRO A 211 -13.22 7.21 4.00
CA PRO A 211 -12.76 6.78 5.32
C PRO A 211 -12.89 5.29 5.56
#